data_9c1030c5006c01b8d26b60395291aaa5
#
_entry.id   9c1030c5006c01b8d26b60395291aaa5
#
_cell.length_a   1.000
_cell.length_b   1.000
_cell.length_c   1.000
_cell.angle_alpha   90.00
_cell.angle_beta   90.00
_cell.angle_gamma   90.00
#
_symmetry.space_group_name_H-M   'P 1'
#
loop_
_entity.id
_entity.type
_entity.pdbx_description
1 polymer ?
#
loop_
_entity_poly.entity_id
_entity_poly.type
_entity_poly.pdbx_seq_one_letter_code
_entity_poly.pdbx_strand_id
1 'polypeptide(L)'
;MKLNVNTEGWTKDKHIVLAVSTGVDSMVLLHELITRLKDSYAKLTCLHVNHNIRPIAKEEEYFLKQFCKAHHVELYVRHLDLSDVIEKGNSIENDARVARYQWFDEMMYELKADILLTAHHQDDQIETIFYRVMTGRSTRSSLGMAYQTTRASYQICKPLLSTTKNEIRDYQVMHRVPYYEDETNTQNHYVRNDIRNRILPEINENAQLATDQLIKLKEWHDEQLEVINNEAVAFIKQDILKSVKTQKYTIARSQFLNLRHSVKMAVLDNLFEQLQITRSITEKTYNEWFQKLEGNLTQCTLYTTDKWIIHIAYDKFIIMANYDVKHFPIQITHPGIYNYSHYQIDVKHDFPAGDFPLVIRTRRDGDKFELNGMEGHKKISRLLIDHKIVQSERNQLPVMVNAQNEIIAVGTLYLKNKYEQSIFIRYMGEE
;
A
#
# COMPACT_ATOMS: atom_id res chain seq x y z
N MET A 1 28.16 -32.99 2.47
CA MET A 1 28.06 -31.50 2.38
C MET A 1 26.84 -31.05 3.12
N LYS A 2 26.93 -29.96 3.94
CA LYS A 2 25.78 -29.41 4.64
C LYS A 2 25.26 -28.23 3.82
N LEU A 3 24.00 -28.30 3.41
CA LEU A 3 23.38 -27.20 2.67
C LEU A 3 23.13 -26.00 3.60
N ASN A 4 23.33 -24.79 3.11
CA ASN A 4 23.02 -23.57 3.85
C ASN A 4 21.51 -23.28 3.74
N VAL A 5 20.75 -23.75 4.74
CA VAL A 5 19.30 -23.53 4.83
C VAL A 5 19.04 -22.58 5.98
N ASN A 6 18.51 -21.40 5.68
CA ASN A 6 18.11 -20.45 6.71
C ASN A 6 16.81 -20.93 7.39
N THR A 7 16.83 -21.05 8.72
CA THR A 7 15.70 -21.51 9.53
C THR A 7 15.21 -20.40 10.47
N GLU A 8 15.58 -19.17 10.24
CA GLU A 8 15.12 -18.03 11.04
C GLU A 8 13.58 -17.93 11.05
N GLY A 9 13.01 -17.71 12.23
CA GLY A 9 11.55 -17.65 12.41
C GLY A 9 10.87 -19.02 12.57
N TRP A 10 11.61 -20.15 12.47
CA TRP A 10 11.06 -21.48 12.73
C TRP A 10 11.27 -21.87 14.18
N THR A 11 10.31 -22.56 14.74
CA THR A 11 10.41 -23.17 16.08
C THR A 11 9.75 -24.54 16.07
N LYS A 12 10.09 -25.35 17.03
CA LYS A 12 9.63 -26.75 17.12
C LYS A 12 8.12 -26.93 17.26
N ASP A 13 7.40 -25.87 17.56
CA ASP A 13 5.94 -25.83 17.64
C ASP A 13 5.25 -25.48 16.33
N LYS A 14 6.00 -25.06 15.31
CA LYS A 14 5.44 -24.56 14.05
C LYS A 14 5.01 -25.66 13.08
N HIS A 15 3.85 -25.47 12.46
CA HIS A 15 3.42 -26.24 11.30
C HIS A 15 3.96 -25.58 10.03
N ILE A 16 4.86 -26.28 9.37
CA ILE A 16 5.51 -25.82 8.12
C ILE A 16 4.84 -26.48 6.92
N VAL A 17 4.57 -25.69 5.90
CA VAL A 17 4.06 -26.15 4.59
C VAL A 17 5.12 -25.86 3.53
N LEU A 18 5.47 -26.83 2.71
CA LEU A 18 6.40 -26.67 1.58
C LEU A 18 5.63 -26.71 0.26
N ALA A 19 5.79 -25.65 -0.56
CA ALA A 19 5.36 -25.68 -1.95
C ALA A 19 6.37 -26.46 -2.79
N VAL A 20 5.96 -27.60 -3.34
CA VAL A 20 6.82 -28.53 -4.11
C VAL A 20 6.44 -28.53 -5.58
N SER A 21 7.42 -28.24 -6.45
CA SER A 21 7.25 -28.28 -7.93
C SER A 21 7.78 -29.56 -8.58
N THR A 22 8.31 -30.53 -7.81
CA THR A 22 9.09 -31.70 -8.25
C THR A 22 10.48 -31.37 -8.81
N GLY A 23 10.77 -30.11 -9.14
CA GLY A 23 12.11 -29.68 -9.57
C GLY A 23 13.17 -29.82 -8.48
N VAL A 24 14.45 -29.86 -8.88
CA VAL A 24 15.60 -30.14 -8.01
C VAL A 24 15.62 -29.29 -6.74
N ASP A 25 15.32 -27.98 -6.82
CA ASP A 25 15.38 -27.05 -5.68
C ASP A 25 14.36 -27.41 -4.59
N SER A 26 13.12 -27.68 -5.00
CA SER A 26 12.05 -28.04 -4.08
C SER A 26 12.24 -29.44 -3.49
N MET A 27 12.77 -30.39 -4.28
CA MET A 27 13.03 -31.73 -3.78
C MET A 27 14.25 -31.80 -2.85
N VAL A 28 15.28 -31.01 -3.10
CA VAL A 28 16.42 -30.86 -2.19
C VAL A 28 15.99 -30.22 -0.87
N LEU A 29 15.17 -29.18 -0.91
CA LEU A 29 14.62 -28.59 0.32
C LEU A 29 13.75 -29.58 1.07
N LEU A 30 12.88 -30.33 0.38
CA LEU A 30 12.06 -31.38 1.01
C LEU A 30 12.95 -32.44 1.67
N HIS A 31 14.02 -32.90 1.01
CA HIS A 31 14.95 -33.85 1.57
C HIS A 31 15.66 -33.33 2.82
N GLU A 32 16.12 -32.09 2.83
CA GLU A 32 16.69 -31.44 4.01
C GLU A 32 15.67 -31.38 5.18
N LEU A 33 14.42 -31.06 4.88
CA LEU A 33 13.37 -31.00 5.90
C LEU A 33 13.08 -32.37 6.55
N ILE A 34 12.99 -33.43 5.75
CA ILE A 34 12.67 -34.77 6.26
C ILE A 34 13.88 -35.51 6.86
N THR A 35 15.09 -34.98 6.68
CA THR A 35 16.32 -35.59 7.20
C THR A 35 16.94 -34.73 8.30
N ARG A 36 17.79 -33.80 7.94
CA ARG A 36 18.56 -32.99 8.88
C ARG A 36 17.73 -32.03 9.72
N LEU A 37 16.66 -31.47 9.16
CA LEU A 37 15.83 -30.46 9.79
C LEU A 37 14.53 -31.03 10.42
N LYS A 38 14.35 -32.35 10.43
CA LYS A 38 13.11 -33.01 10.90
C LYS A 38 12.68 -32.64 12.32
N ASP A 39 13.62 -32.26 13.17
CA ASP A 39 13.35 -31.92 14.56
C ASP A 39 13.23 -30.39 14.79
N SER A 40 13.20 -29.58 13.72
CA SER A 40 13.13 -28.11 13.79
C SER A 40 11.72 -27.55 13.71
N TYR A 41 10.72 -28.37 13.48
CA TYR A 41 9.30 -28.01 13.34
C TYR A 41 8.38 -29.07 13.97
N ALA A 42 7.11 -28.75 14.19
CA ALA A 42 6.12 -29.71 14.74
C ALA A 42 5.52 -30.61 13.67
N LYS A 43 5.20 -30.06 12.51
CA LYS A 43 4.55 -30.76 11.40
C LYS A 43 5.06 -30.23 10.06
N LEU A 44 5.20 -31.13 9.08
CA LEU A 44 5.48 -30.78 7.69
C LEU A 44 4.35 -31.28 6.80
N THR A 45 3.85 -30.39 5.93
CA THR A 45 2.87 -30.72 4.88
C THR A 45 3.40 -30.22 3.54
N CYS A 46 3.18 -30.93 2.48
CA CYS A 46 3.54 -30.53 1.11
C CYS A 46 2.31 -30.06 0.32
N LEU A 47 2.47 -28.99 -0.44
CA LEU A 47 1.48 -28.53 -1.44
C LEU A 47 2.07 -28.61 -2.83
N HIS A 48 1.36 -29.25 -3.74
CA HIS A 48 1.75 -29.38 -5.15
C HIS A 48 0.65 -28.82 -6.06
N VAL A 49 1.05 -27.96 -7.02
CA VAL A 49 0.14 -27.45 -8.05
C VAL A 49 0.49 -28.10 -9.37
N ASN A 50 -0.44 -28.89 -9.88
CA ASN A 50 -0.34 -29.51 -11.21
C ASN A 50 -1.10 -28.61 -12.21
N HIS A 51 -0.36 -28.00 -13.13
CA HIS A 51 -0.95 -27.11 -14.14
C HIS A 51 -1.57 -27.87 -15.33
N ASN A 52 -1.43 -29.19 -15.38
CA ASN A 52 -2.03 -30.08 -16.39
C ASN A 52 -1.65 -29.71 -17.86
N ILE A 53 -0.60 -28.91 -18.06
CA ILE A 53 -0.20 -28.43 -19.38
C ILE A 53 0.63 -29.47 -20.13
N ARG A 54 1.31 -30.40 -19.42
CA ARG A 54 2.24 -31.34 -19.98
C ARG A 54 1.83 -32.80 -19.72
N PRO A 55 2.07 -33.73 -20.65
CA PRO A 55 1.82 -35.17 -20.42
C PRO A 55 2.54 -35.72 -19.20
N ILE A 56 3.79 -35.27 -18.95
CA ILE A 56 4.65 -35.71 -17.84
C ILE A 56 4.13 -35.27 -16.45
N ALA A 57 3.26 -34.27 -16.39
CA ALA A 57 2.75 -33.75 -15.12
C ALA A 57 2.02 -34.79 -14.24
N LYS A 58 1.45 -35.84 -14.87
CA LYS A 58 0.85 -36.98 -14.16
C LYS A 58 1.89 -37.89 -13.51
N GLU A 59 3.01 -38.07 -14.19
CA GLU A 59 4.12 -38.87 -13.68
C GLU A 59 4.83 -38.17 -12.55
N GLU A 60 5.03 -36.84 -12.67
CA GLU A 60 5.58 -35.99 -11.63
C GLU A 60 4.73 -36.01 -10.36
N GLU A 61 3.40 -35.90 -10.51
CA GLU A 61 2.47 -35.98 -9.39
C GLU A 61 2.47 -37.38 -8.74
N TYR A 62 2.47 -38.45 -9.56
CA TYR A 62 2.54 -39.81 -9.04
C TYR A 62 3.82 -40.04 -8.25
N PHE A 63 4.94 -39.62 -8.80
CA PHE A 63 6.25 -39.72 -8.15
C PHE A 63 6.21 -38.97 -6.78
N LEU A 64 5.72 -37.72 -6.73
CA LEU A 64 5.68 -36.97 -5.52
C LEU A 64 4.77 -37.60 -4.47
N LYS A 65 3.63 -38.17 -4.89
CA LYS A 65 2.74 -38.93 -4.01
C LYS A 65 3.44 -40.13 -3.38
N GLN A 66 4.22 -40.90 -4.18
CA GLN A 66 4.97 -42.04 -3.66
C GLN A 66 6.09 -41.60 -2.72
N PHE A 67 6.81 -40.53 -3.06
CA PHE A 67 7.89 -39.99 -2.25
C PHE A 67 7.35 -39.51 -0.88
N CYS A 68 6.30 -38.68 -0.85
CA CYS A 68 5.71 -38.19 0.38
C CYS A 68 5.15 -39.34 1.24
N LYS A 69 4.50 -40.33 0.62
CA LYS A 69 4.00 -41.53 1.32
C LYS A 69 5.12 -42.33 1.98
N ALA A 70 6.24 -42.57 1.27
CA ALA A 70 7.40 -43.29 1.79
C ALA A 70 8.05 -42.59 2.99
N HIS A 71 7.97 -41.26 3.04
CA HIS A 71 8.53 -40.42 4.14
C HIS A 71 7.50 -39.96 5.17
N HIS A 72 6.26 -40.46 5.10
CA HIS A 72 5.17 -40.09 6.02
C HIS A 72 4.87 -38.58 6.04
N VAL A 73 5.02 -37.90 4.89
CA VAL A 73 4.68 -36.48 4.71
C VAL A 73 3.30 -36.37 4.06
N GLU A 74 2.45 -35.54 4.66
CA GLU A 74 1.12 -35.24 4.11
C GLU A 74 1.25 -34.38 2.84
N LEU A 75 0.52 -34.73 1.78
CA LEU A 75 0.55 -34.04 0.50
C LEU A 75 -0.84 -33.69 0.01
N TYR A 76 -1.03 -32.42 -0.33
CA TYR A 76 -2.23 -31.94 -1.05
C TYR A 76 -1.85 -31.51 -2.46
N VAL A 77 -2.71 -31.85 -3.42
CA VAL A 77 -2.49 -31.57 -4.84
C VAL A 77 -3.66 -30.78 -5.38
N ARG A 78 -3.38 -29.68 -6.09
CA ARG A 78 -4.36 -28.91 -6.84
C ARG A 78 -4.10 -29.01 -8.33
N HIS A 79 -5.14 -29.36 -9.09
CA HIS A 79 -5.11 -29.26 -10.54
C HIS A 79 -5.65 -27.88 -10.93
N LEU A 80 -4.85 -27.09 -11.65
CA LEU A 80 -5.26 -25.81 -12.21
C LEU A 80 -5.56 -25.99 -13.70
N ASP A 81 -6.79 -25.70 -14.10
CA ASP A 81 -7.13 -25.56 -15.50
C ASP A 81 -6.84 -24.13 -15.96
N LEU A 82 -5.90 -23.97 -16.86
CA LEU A 82 -5.49 -22.70 -17.43
C LEU A 82 -6.00 -22.51 -18.87
N SER A 83 -6.89 -23.36 -19.35
CA SER A 83 -7.44 -23.31 -20.71
C SER A 83 -8.05 -21.96 -21.03
N ASP A 84 -8.91 -21.44 -20.13
CA ASP A 84 -9.56 -20.13 -20.28
C ASP A 84 -8.59 -18.94 -20.30
N VAL A 85 -7.42 -19.07 -19.63
CA VAL A 85 -6.38 -18.03 -19.55
C VAL A 85 -5.60 -17.98 -20.86
N ILE A 86 -5.33 -19.14 -21.44
CA ILE A 86 -4.62 -19.28 -22.72
C ILE A 86 -5.46 -18.67 -23.83
N GLU A 87 -6.77 -18.91 -23.85
CA GLU A 87 -7.69 -18.37 -24.87
C GLU A 87 -7.80 -16.84 -24.82
N LYS A 88 -7.69 -16.24 -23.63
CA LYS A 88 -7.81 -14.77 -23.43
C LYS A 88 -6.52 -13.99 -23.74
N GLY A 89 -5.40 -14.65 -24.07
CA GLY A 89 -4.14 -13.98 -24.41
C GLY A 89 -3.50 -13.18 -23.28
N ASN A 90 -3.91 -13.41 -22.03
CA ASN A 90 -3.35 -12.79 -20.83
C ASN A 90 -1.96 -13.41 -20.51
N SER A 91 -1.21 -12.76 -19.63
CA SER A 91 0.05 -13.32 -19.12
C SER A 91 -0.23 -14.58 -18.29
N ILE A 92 -0.18 -15.75 -18.95
CA ILE A 92 -0.44 -17.08 -18.36
C ILE A 92 0.33 -17.27 -17.06
N GLU A 93 1.59 -16.81 -17.02
CA GLU A 93 2.45 -16.92 -15.85
C GLU A 93 1.92 -16.14 -14.66
N ASN A 94 1.43 -14.91 -14.88
CA ASN A 94 0.91 -14.08 -13.80
C ASN A 94 -0.41 -14.63 -13.26
N ASP A 95 -1.32 -15.05 -14.12
CA ASP A 95 -2.63 -15.57 -13.71
C ASP A 95 -2.47 -16.94 -13.01
N ALA A 96 -1.58 -17.81 -13.52
CA ALA A 96 -1.21 -19.06 -12.85
C ALA A 96 -0.58 -18.81 -11.47
N ARG A 97 0.25 -17.76 -11.35
CA ARG A 97 0.83 -17.34 -10.08
C ARG A 97 -0.24 -16.89 -9.11
N VAL A 98 -1.19 -16.04 -9.54
CA VAL A 98 -2.29 -15.55 -8.71
C VAL A 98 -3.14 -16.73 -8.21
N ALA A 99 -3.58 -17.61 -9.11
CA ALA A 99 -4.38 -18.78 -8.76
C ALA A 99 -3.66 -19.73 -7.79
N ARG A 100 -2.36 -19.94 -7.99
CA ARG A 100 -1.52 -20.74 -7.09
C ARG A 100 -1.47 -20.15 -5.69
N TYR A 101 -1.23 -18.83 -5.55
CA TYR A 101 -1.17 -18.20 -4.24
C TYR A 101 -2.53 -18.09 -3.56
N GLN A 102 -3.63 -17.96 -4.30
CA GLN A 102 -4.98 -18.06 -3.73
C GLN A 102 -5.23 -19.42 -3.10
N TRP A 103 -4.87 -20.50 -3.80
CA TRP A 103 -4.99 -21.83 -3.23
C TRP A 103 -4.06 -22.05 -2.01
N PHE A 104 -2.86 -21.48 -2.03
CA PHE A 104 -1.99 -21.54 -0.86
C PHE A 104 -2.63 -20.83 0.33
N ASP A 105 -3.27 -19.67 0.15
CA ASP A 105 -3.98 -18.96 1.20
C ASP A 105 -5.11 -19.83 1.80
N GLU A 106 -5.90 -20.52 0.96
CA GLU A 106 -6.95 -21.45 1.38
C GLU A 106 -6.37 -22.59 2.23
N MET A 107 -5.34 -23.25 1.73
CA MET A 107 -4.72 -24.40 2.42
C MET A 107 -4.03 -24.01 3.72
N MET A 108 -3.33 -22.88 3.75
CA MET A 108 -2.68 -22.38 4.96
C MET A 108 -3.71 -22.10 6.06
N TYR A 109 -4.88 -21.58 5.70
CA TYR A 109 -5.98 -21.35 6.61
C TYR A 109 -6.60 -22.67 7.09
N GLU A 110 -6.93 -23.60 6.19
CA GLU A 110 -7.52 -24.91 6.53
C GLU A 110 -6.61 -25.74 7.43
N LEU A 111 -5.33 -25.76 7.12
CA LEU A 111 -4.33 -26.50 7.88
C LEU A 111 -3.92 -25.80 9.18
N LYS A 112 -4.34 -24.56 9.39
CA LYS A 112 -3.87 -23.68 10.47
C LYS A 112 -2.34 -23.66 10.56
N ALA A 113 -1.70 -23.58 9.39
CA ALA A 113 -0.25 -23.65 9.28
C ALA A 113 0.36 -22.25 9.47
N ASP A 114 1.57 -22.21 10.02
CA ASP A 114 2.26 -20.98 10.40
C ASP A 114 3.13 -20.43 9.26
N ILE A 115 3.81 -21.32 8.52
CA ILE A 115 4.87 -20.93 7.58
C ILE A 115 4.73 -21.70 6.27
N LEU A 116 4.69 -20.96 5.15
CA LEU A 116 4.82 -21.50 3.81
C LEU A 116 6.27 -21.33 3.32
N LEU A 117 6.90 -22.43 2.94
CA LEU A 117 8.23 -22.44 2.37
C LEU A 117 8.18 -22.50 0.85
N THR A 118 9.06 -21.75 0.21
CA THR A 118 9.31 -21.83 -1.23
C THR A 118 10.81 -21.98 -1.49
N ALA A 119 11.17 -22.77 -2.50
CA ALA A 119 12.56 -23.15 -2.78
C ALA A 119 13.31 -22.13 -3.67
N HIS A 120 12.99 -20.82 -3.55
CA HIS A 120 13.77 -19.79 -4.24
C HIS A 120 15.21 -19.76 -3.68
N HIS A 121 16.18 -19.64 -4.57
CA HIS A 121 17.60 -19.71 -4.26
C HIS A 121 18.35 -18.42 -4.68
N GLN A 122 19.67 -18.39 -4.48
CA GLN A 122 20.47 -17.19 -4.72
C GLN A 122 20.44 -16.72 -6.17
N ASP A 123 20.43 -17.65 -7.13
CA ASP A 123 20.39 -17.29 -8.56
C ASP A 123 19.04 -16.62 -8.91
N ASP A 124 17.91 -17.08 -8.34
CA ASP A 124 16.61 -16.37 -8.47
C ASP A 124 16.67 -14.96 -7.87
N GLN A 125 17.44 -14.79 -6.80
CA GLN A 125 17.67 -13.48 -6.19
C GLN A 125 18.43 -12.55 -7.14
N ILE A 126 19.53 -13.04 -7.74
CA ILE A 126 20.33 -12.30 -8.72
C ILE A 126 19.49 -11.91 -9.93
N GLU A 127 18.70 -12.83 -10.49
CA GLU A 127 17.77 -12.57 -11.59
C GLU A 127 16.77 -11.46 -11.23
N THR A 128 16.21 -11.52 -10.03
CA THR A 128 15.23 -10.53 -9.56
C THR A 128 15.86 -9.16 -9.39
N ILE A 129 17.07 -9.08 -8.84
CA ILE A 129 17.81 -7.82 -8.65
C ILE A 129 18.15 -7.24 -10.02
N PHE A 130 18.73 -8.04 -10.92
CA PHE A 130 19.07 -7.62 -12.27
C PHE A 130 17.85 -7.07 -13.01
N TYR A 131 16.75 -7.82 -13.01
CA TYR A 131 15.50 -7.39 -13.64
C TYR A 131 14.98 -6.07 -13.08
N ARG A 132 14.97 -5.88 -11.74
CA ARG A 132 14.48 -4.65 -11.12
C ARG A 132 15.37 -3.45 -11.43
N VAL A 133 16.68 -3.62 -11.39
CA VAL A 133 17.65 -2.58 -11.74
C VAL A 133 17.48 -2.16 -13.20
N MET A 134 17.41 -3.12 -14.14
CA MET A 134 17.31 -2.83 -15.57
C MET A 134 15.95 -2.25 -15.99
N THR A 135 14.88 -2.54 -15.25
CA THR A 135 13.54 -2.00 -15.53
C THR A 135 13.19 -0.74 -14.73
N GLY A 136 14.11 -0.24 -13.89
CA GLY A 136 13.89 0.96 -13.06
C GLY A 136 12.80 0.80 -11.98
N ARG A 137 12.53 -0.44 -11.54
CA ARG A 137 11.46 -0.73 -10.53
C ARG A 137 11.98 -0.75 -9.10
N SER A 138 13.11 -0.14 -8.82
CA SER A 138 13.88 -0.39 -7.62
C SER A 138 14.09 0.80 -6.69
N THR A 139 13.57 1.98 -7.01
CA THR A 139 13.95 3.19 -6.29
C THR A 139 13.36 3.31 -4.88
N ARG A 140 12.24 2.63 -4.59
CA ARG A 140 11.50 2.78 -3.32
C ARG A 140 11.20 1.46 -2.59
N SER A 141 11.75 0.35 -3.06
CA SER A 141 11.58 -0.97 -2.46
C SER A 141 12.85 -1.79 -2.58
N SER A 142 12.99 -2.86 -1.80
CA SER A 142 14.14 -3.75 -1.92
C SER A 142 14.38 -4.18 -3.36
N LEU A 143 15.65 -4.23 -3.76
CA LEU A 143 16.06 -4.71 -5.09
C LEU A 143 15.75 -6.18 -5.31
N GLY A 144 15.79 -6.97 -4.25
CA GLY A 144 15.61 -8.41 -4.32
C GLY A 144 14.35 -8.92 -3.63
N MET A 145 14.31 -10.21 -3.40
CA MET A 145 13.30 -10.88 -2.59
C MET A 145 13.71 -10.81 -1.11
N ALA A 146 12.73 -10.61 -0.22
CA ALA A 146 12.95 -10.78 1.20
C ALA A 146 12.95 -12.28 1.55
N TYR A 147 13.78 -12.65 2.54
CA TYR A 147 13.76 -14.01 3.11
C TYR A 147 12.37 -14.36 3.61
N GLN A 148 11.77 -13.46 4.36
CA GLN A 148 10.46 -13.62 4.99
C GLN A 148 9.51 -12.51 4.58
N THR A 149 8.25 -12.87 4.31
CA THR A 149 7.17 -11.91 4.06
C THR A 149 5.91 -12.39 4.79
N THR A 150 5.17 -11.46 5.39
CA THR A 150 3.88 -11.75 6.04
C THR A 150 2.76 -11.71 5.00
N ARG A 151 1.87 -12.71 5.03
CA ARG A 151 0.70 -12.79 4.17
C ARG A 151 -0.50 -13.25 4.98
N ALA A 152 -1.54 -12.39 5.05
CA ALA A 152 -2.74 -12.68 5.85
C ALA A 152 -2.41 -13.18 7.27
N SER A 153 -2.56 -14.49 7.52
CA SER A 153 -2.37 -15.12 8.84
C SER A 153 -1.10 -15.96 8.95
N TYR A 154 -0.25 -16.01 7.93
CA TYR A 154 0.95 -16.86 7.90
C TYR A 154 2.16 -16.12 7.31
N GLN A 155 3.33 -16.74 7.42
CA GLN A 155 4.58 -16.23 6.87
C GLN A 155 5.02 -17.04 5.66
N ILE A 156 5.59 -16.38 4.65
CA ILE A 156 6.25 -17.05 3.53
C ILE A 156 7.76 -16.89 3.72
N CYS A 157 8.48 -18.01 3.82
CA CYS A 157 9.93 -18.01 3.95
C CYS A 157 10.61 -18.67 2.71
N LYS A 158 11.82 -18.22 2.41
CA LYS A 158 12.67 -18.70 1.31
C LYS A 158 13.99 -19.20 1.84
N PRO A 159 14.03 -20.44 2.37
CA PRO A 159 15.17 -20.95 3.13
C PRO A 159 16.48 -21.06 2.34
N LEU A 160 16.39 -21.18 1.01
CA LEU A 160 17.54 -21.35 0.10
C LEU A 160 18.02 -20.04 -0.53
N LEU A 161 17.50 -18.87 -0.08
CA LEU A 161 17.74 -17.58 -0.73
C LEU A 161 19.21 -17.16 -0.75
N SER A 162 20.04 -17.70 0.14
CA SER A 162 21.50 -17.51 0.19
C SER A 162 22.30 -18.73 -0.29
N THR A 163 21.64 -19.73 -0.86
CA THR A 163 22.24 -20.96 -1.39
C THR A 163 22.29 -20.90 -2.92
N THR A 164 23.42 -21.18 -3.50
CA THR A 164 23.60 -21.19 -4.96
C THR A 164 22.97 -22.42 -5.61
N LYS A 165 22.64 -22.31 -6.90
CA LYS A 165 22.16 -23.45 -7.69
C LYS A 165 23.16 -24.58 -7.74
N ASN A 166 24.46 -24.28 -7.79
CA ASN A 166 25.53 -25.28 -7.78
C ASN A 166 25.56 -26.05 -6.45
N GLU A 167 25.45 -25.37 -5.30
CA GLU A 167 25.38 -26.06 -4.00
C GLU A 167 24.14 -26.97 -3.90
N ILE A 168 23.02 -26.57 -4.47
CA ILE A 168 21.79 -27.42 -4.53
C ILE A 168 22.03 -28.65 -5.38
N ARG A 169 22.65 -28.50 -6.55
CA ARG A 169 22.99 -29.61 -7.42
C ARG A 169 24.01 -30.57 -6.80
N ASP A 170 25.06 -30.05 -6.19
CA ASP A 170 26.07 -30.86 -5.49
C ASP A 170 25.42 -31.67 -4.35
N TYR A 171 24.52 -31.04 -3.59
CA TYR A 171 23.76 -31.76 -2.58
C TYR A 171 22.88 -32.85 -3.18
N GLN A 172 22.16 -32.55 -4.26
CA GLN A 172 21.31 -33.51 -4.96
C GLN A 172 22.10 -34.74 -5.40
N VAL A 173 23.28 -34.54 -6.03
CA VAL A 173 24.16 -35.62 -6.49
C VAL A 173 24.66 -36.45 -5.31
N MET A 174 25.16 -35.79 -4.26
CA MET A 174 25.73 -36.47 -3.08
C MET A 174 24.69 -37.34 -2.37
N HIS A 175 23.46 -36.83 -2.20
CA HIS A 175 22.40 -37.52 -1.50
C HIS A 175 21.46 -38.32 -2.41
N ARG A 176 21.72 -38.30 -3.73
CA ARG A 176 20.90 -38.95 -4.76
C ARG A 176 19.42 -38.58 -4.64
N VAL A 177 19.13 -37.30 -4.39
CA VAL A 177 17.76 -36.82 -4.24
C VAL A 177 17.07 -36.95 -5.61
N PRO A 178 15.95 -37.67 -5.70
CA PRO A 178 15.24 -37.82 -6.98
C PRO A 178 14.44 -36.55 -7.28
N TYR A 179 14.37 -36.14 -8.55
CA TYR A 179 13.65 -34.96 -9.03
C TYR A 179 13.26 -35.11 -10.49
N TYR A 180 12.42 -34.24 -11.01
CA TYR A 180 12.10 -34.11 -12.43
C TYR A 180 12.63 -32.78 -12.97
N GLU A 181 13.20 -32.79 -14.18
CA GLU A 181 13.62 -31.57 -14.88
C GLU A 181 12.43 -30.95 -15.64
N ASP A 182 12.26 -29.64 -15.50
CA ASP A 182 11.28 -28.92 -16.27
C ASP A 182 11.86 -28.34 -17.56
N GLU A 183 11.62 -29.03 -18.68
CA GLU A 183 12.11 -28.66 -20.01
C GLU A 183 11.60 -27.27 -20.48
N THR A 184 10.50 -26.76 -19.92
CA THR A 184 9.97 -25.44 -20.30
C THR A 184 10.82 -24.26 -19.81
N ASN A 185 11.71 -24.51 -18.85
CA ASN A 185 12.67 -23.51 -18.36
C ASN A 185 13.70 -23.09 -19.42
N THR A 186 13.82 -23.82 -20.53
CA THR A 186 14.77 -23.55 -21.63
C THR A 186 14.20 -22.55 -22.66
N GLN A 187 12.91 -22.21 -22.63
CA GLN A 187 12.30 -21.35 -23.63
C GLN A 187 12.44 -19.86 -23.23
N ASN A 188 13.07 -19.05 -24.09
CA ASN A 188 13.38 -17.63 -23.86
C ASN A 188 12.24 -16.66 -24.23
N HIS A 189 10.99 -17.08 -24.24
CA HIS A 189 9.85 -16.21 -24.58
C HIS A 189 9.59 -15.12 -23.53
N TYR A 190 10.02 -15.31 -22.31
CA TYR A 190 9.85 -14.34 -21.22
C TYR A 190 11.18 -13.69 -20.85
N VAL A 191 11.14 -12.39 -20.55
CA VAL A 191 12.33 -11.60 -20.18
C VAL A 191 13.12 -12.25 -19.03
N ARG A 192 12.46 -12.86 -18.05
CA ARG A 192 13.14 -13.57 -16.96
C ARG A 192 13.91 -14.79 -17.43
N ASN A 193 13.33 -15.57 -18.34
CA ASN A 193 14.03 -16.74 -18.91
C ASN A 193 15.22 -16.31 -19.74
N ASP A 194 15.11 -15.20 -20.50
CA ASP A 194 16.24 -14.65 -21.27
C ASP A 194 17.38 -14.15 -20.34
N ILE A 195 17.03 -13.49 -19.24
CA ILE A 195 18.01 -13.09 -18.21
C ILE A 195 18.72 -14.33 -17.65
N ARG A 196 17.98 -15.38 -17.27
CA ARG A 196 18.51 -16.63 -16.69
C ARG A 196 19.38 -17.42 -17.66
N ASN A 197 18.90 -17.59 -18.89
CA ASN A 197 19.48 -18.60 -19.81
C ASN A 197 20.54 -17.99 -20.72
N ARG A 198 20.56 -16.68 -20.95
CA ARG A 198 21.48 -16.00 -21.86
C ARG A 198 22.26 -14.86 -21.18
N ILE A 199 21.58 -13.86 -20.65
CA ILE A 199 22.24 -12.62 -20.22
C ILE A 199 23.19 -12.84 -19.04
N LEU A 200 22.73 -13.45 -17.96
CA LEU A 200 23.56 -13.68 -16.77
C LEU A 200 24.69 -14.69 -17.04
N PRO A 201 24.49 -15.79 -17.80
CA PRO A 201 25.59 -16.66 -18.22
C PRO A 201 26.66 -15.95 -19.04
N GLU A 202 26.28 -15.13 -20.06
CA GLU A 202 27.23 -14.34 -20.86
C GLU A 202 28.04 -13.34 -19.99
N ILE A 203 27.40 -12.72 -18.99
CA ILE A 203 28.11 -11.86 -18.05
C ILE A 203 29.14 -12.65 -17.24
N ASN A 204 28.78 -13.85 -16.75
CA ASN A 204 29.65 -14.69 -15.93
C ASN A 204 30.80 -15.35 -16.72
N GLU A 205 30.69 -15.43 -18.05
CA GLU A 205 31.82 -15.87 -18.90
C GLU A 205 32.97 -14.87 -18.89
N ASN A 206 32.70 -13.60 -18.59
CA ASN A 206 33.74 -12.59 -18.44
C ASN A 206 34.36 -12.65 -17.04
N ALA A 207 35.61 -13.11 -16.95
CA ALA A 207 36.31 -13.24 -15.68
C ALA A 207 36.47 -11.96 -14.84
N GLN A 208 36.21 -10.77 -15.41
CA GLN A 208 36.24 -9.51 -14.72
C GLN A 208 34.88 -9.09 -14.15
N LEU A 209 33.81 -9.82 -14.53
CA LEU A 209 32.46 -9.53 -14.08
C LEU A 209 31.99 -10.65 -13.14
N ALA A 210 31.17 -10.26 -12.16
CA ALA A 210 30.65 -11.20 -11.17
C ALA A 210 29.21 -10.79 -10.78
N THR A 211 28.24 -11.63 -11.15
CA THR A 211 26.82 -11.33 -10.90
C THR A 211 26.43 -11.41 -9.43
N ASP A 212 27.21 -12.08 -8.60
CA ASP A 212 27.05 -12.09 -7.12
C ASP A 212 27.24 -10.71 -6.48
N GLN A 213 27.96 -9.77 -7.14
CA GLN A 213 28.05 -8.38 -6.68
C GLN A 213 26.69 -7.66 -6.62
N LEU A 214 25.69 -8.17 -7.35
CA LEU A 214 24.30 -7.69 -7.25
C LEU A 214 23.71 -7.94 -5.86
N ILE A 215 24.14 -9.00 -5.18
CA ILE A 215 23.71 -9.27 -3.79
C ILE A 215 24.22 -8.16 -2.85
N LYS A 216 25.50 -7.77 -2.97
CA LYS A 216 26.07 -6.67 -2.17
C LYS A 216 25.38 -5.33 -2.47
N LEU A 217 25.07 -5.08 -3.75
CA LEU A 217 24.31 -3.90 -4.14
C LEU A 217 22.94 -3.88 -3.46
N LYS A 218 22.25 -5.02 -3.42
CA LYS A 218 20.97 -5.15 -2.71
C LYS A 218 21.11 -4.88 -1.23
N GLU A 219 22.10 -5.46 -0.56
CA GLU A 219 22.34 -5.29 0.88
C GLU A 219 22.55 -3.81 1.20
N TRP A 220 23.46 -3.16 0.47
CA TRP A 220 23.71 -1.72 0.64
C TRP A 220 22.46 -0.88 0.37
N HIS A 221 21.69 -1.20 -0.68
CA HIS A 221 20.45 -0.50 -1.02
C HIS A 221 19.39 -0.66 0.08
N ASP A 222 19.24 -1.84 0.65
CA ASP A 222 18.29 -2.10 1.73
C ASP A 222 18.64 -1.33 3.00
N GLU A 223 19.93 -1.22 3.34
CA GLU A 223 20.42 -0.36 4.44
C GLU A 223 20.06 1.12 4.19
N GLN A 224 20.22 1.61 2.95
CA GLN A 224 19.84 2.98 2.62
C GLN A 224 18.30 3.19 2.72
N LEU A 225 17.51 2.22 2.29
CA LEU A 225 16.04 2.27 2.43
C LEU A 225 15.63 2.30 3.91
N GLU A 226 16.30 1.56 4.78
CA GLU A 226 16.04 1.58 6.21
C GLU A 226 16.32 2.96 6.82
N VAL A 227 17.45 3.58 6.49
CA VAL A 227 17.80 4.95 6.93
C VAL A 227 16.73 5.95 6.47
N ILE A 228 16.34 5.89 5.18
CA ILE A 228 15.30 6.76 4.59
C ILE A 228 13.96 6.57 5.31
N ASN A 229 13.57 5.32 5.55
CA ASN A 229 12.32 5.00 6.22
C ASN A 229 12.31 5.46 7.67
N ASN A 230 13.41 5.29 8.41
CA ASN A 230 13.53 5.76 9.79
C ASN A 230 13.41 7.29 9.87
N GLU A 231 14.02 8.04 8.95
CA GLU A 231 13.88 9.49 8.86
C GLU A 231 12.43 9.89 8.52
N ALA A 232 11.77 9.18 7.60
CA ALA A 232 10.38 9.41 7.25
C ALA A 232 9.43 9.16 8.44
N VAL A 233 9.61 8.06 9.15
CA VAL A 233 8.80 7.71 10.34
C VAL A 233 9.01 8.73 11.46
N ALA A 234 10.25 9.20 11.69
CA ALA A 234 10.53 10.25 12.66
C ALA A 234 9.79 11.55 12.29
N PHE A 235 9.86 11.99 11.05
CA PHE A 235 9.13 13.16 10.56
C PHE A 235 7.62 13.01 10.72
N ILE A 236 7.04 11.84 10.39
CA ILE A 236 5.61 11.59 10.57
C ILE A 236 5.18 11.75 12.03
N LYS A 237 6.00 11.29 12.97
CA LYS A 237 5.69 11.36 14.40
C LYS A 237 5.83 12.76 14.99
N GLN A 238 6.77 13.56 14.50
CA GLN A 238 7.16 14.85 15.11
C GLN A 238 6.48 16.04 14.43
N ASP A 239 6.37 16.02 13.10
CA ASP A 239 6.06 17.21 12.30
C ASP A 239 4.70 17.14 11.61
N ILE A 240 3.98 16.01 11.72
CA ILE A 240 2.65 15.87 11.13
C ILE A 240 1.57 16.00 12.20
N LEU A 241 0.74 17.03 12.06
CA LEU A 241 -0.43 17.22 12.91
C LEU A 241 -1.56 16.31 12.42
N LYS A 242 -2.05 15.45 13.31
CA LYS A 242 -3.15 14.50 13.03
C LYS A 242 -4.38 14.88 13.83
N SER A 243 -5.46 15.25 13.16
CA SER A 243 -6.79 15.36 13.77
C SER A 243 -7.57 14.05 13.56
N VAL A 244 -7.88 13.37 14.65
CA VAL A 244 -8.60 12.07 14.61
C VAL A 244 -10.06 12.28 14.22
N LYS A 245 -10.71 13.33 14.74
CA LYS A 245 -12.14 13.64 14.47
C LYS A 245 -12.38 13.96 13.00
N THR A 246 -11.48 14.70 12.37
CA THR A 246 -11.61 15.14 10.97
C THR A 246 -10.85 14.26 10.00
N GLN A 247 -10.15 13.21 10.50
CA GLN A 247 -9.26 12.37 9.69
C GLN A 247 -8.38 13.21 8.75
N LYS A 248 -7.73 14.24 9.32
CA LYS A 248 -6.94 15.23 8.60
C LYS A 248 -5.49 15.16 9.07
N TYR A 249 -4.58 15.10 8.11
CA TYR A 249 -3.13 15.16 8.32
C TYR A 249 -2.65 16.49 7.74
N THR A 250 -1.99 17.28 8.56
CA THR A 250 -1.47 18.60 8.15
C THR A 250 0.02 18.62 8.31
N ILE A 251 0.72 18.96 7.25
CA ILE A 251 2.17 19.03 7.16
C ILE A 251 2.56 20.47 6.83
N ALA A 252 3.48 21.06 7.57
CA ALA A 252 4.04 22.35 7.21
C ALA A 252 4.83 22.22 5.89
N ARG A 253 4.43 23.00 4.88
CA ARG A 253 4.98 22.92 3.52
C ARG A 253 6.49 23.15 3.50
N SER A 254 6.98 24.14 4.25
CA SER A 254 8.41 24.43 4.35
C SER A 254 9.20 23.27 4.98
N GLN A 255 8.70 22.66 6.07
CA GLN A 255 9.35 21.53 6.71
C GLN A 255 9.42 20.32 5.77
N PHE A 256 8.31 20.00 5.07
CA PHE A 256 8.29 18.92 4.10
C PHE A 256 9.26 19.15 2.93
N LEU A 257 9.33 20.37 2.41
CA LEU A 257 10.25 20.72 1.31
C LEU A 257 11.72 20.63 1.69
N ASN A 258 12.08 20.83 2.96
CA ASN A 258 13.43 20.69 3.46
C ASN A 258 13.93 19.23 3.53
N LEU A 259 13.03 18.26 3.47
CA LEU A 259 13.41 16.85 3.43
C LEU A 259 14.12 16.50 2.13
N ARG A 260 15.01 15.51 2.18
CA ARG A 260 15.59 14.90 0.98
C ARG A 260 14.51 14.29 0.11
N HIS A 261 14.71 14.27 -1.20
CA HIS A 261 13.73 13.79 -2.18
C HIS A 261 13.21 12.37 -1.85
N SER A 262 14.11 11.43 -1.55
CA SER A 262 13.76 10.06 -1.17
C SER A 262 12.93 9.99 0.12
N VAL A 263 13.22 10.85 1.09
CA VAL A 263 12.49 10.91 2.36
C VAL A 263 11.09 11.48 2.16
N LYS A 264 10.92 12.51 1.30
CA LYS A 264 9.59 13.02 0.92
C LYS A 264 8.70 11.91 0.35
N MET A 265 9.24 11.08 -0.54
CA MET A 265 8.51 9.95 -1.10
C MET A 265 8.16 8.91 -0.01
N ALA A 266 9.11 8.56 0.84
CA ALA A 266 8.90 7.60 1.92
C ALA A 266 7.86 8.08 2.94
N VAL A 267 7.83 9.38 3.28
CA VAL A 267 6.79 9.98 4.13
C VAL A 267 5.41 9.75 3.52
N LEU A 268 5.25 10.01 2.23
CA LEU A 268 3.96 9.85 1.55
C LEU A 268 3.59 8.37 1.40
N ASP A 269 4.53 7.50 1.04
CA ASP A 269 4.30 6.06 0.94
C ASP A 269 3.83 5.48 2.29
N ASN A 270 4.50 5.84 3.40
CA ASN A 270 4.09 5.43 4.76
C ASN A 270 2.70 5.95 5.15
N LEU A 271 2.38 7.21 4.83
CA LEU A 271 1.06 7.76 5.10
C LEU A 271 -0.02 7.06 4.27
N PHE A 272 0.24 6.80 3.00
CA PHE A 272 -0.74 6.14 2.11
C PHE A 272 -0.98 4.70 2.50
N GLU A 273 0.04 4.00 2.98
CA GLU A 273 -0.12 2.66 3.55
C GLU A 273 -1.00 2.68 4.80
N GLN A 274 -0.73 3.59 5.76
CA GLN A 274 -1.54 3.76 6.96
C GLN A 274 -3.00 4.13 6.64
N LEU A 275 -3.23 4.91 5.59
CA LEU A 275 -4.54 5.35 5.13
C LEU A 275 -5.22 4.35 4.19
N GLN A 276 -4.59 3.21 3.92
CA GLN A 276 -5.07 2.19 2.98
C GLN A 276 -5.39 2.76 1.58
N ILE A 277 -4.58 3.72 1.14
CA ILE A 277 -4.65 4.25 -0.23
C ILE A 277 -3.98 3.23 -1.16
N THR A 278 -4.79 2.41 -1.80
CA THR A 278 -4.38 1.20 -2.52
C THR A 278 -3.67 1.44 -3.85
N ARG A 279 -3.65 2.67 -4.38
CA ARG A 279 -2.95 2.98 -5.64
C ARG A 279 -1.49 3.31 -5.39
N SER A 280 -0.61 2.54 -5.98
CA SER A 280 0.81 2.88 -6.07
C SER A 280 1.00 4.19 -6.86
N ILE A 281 1.50 5.22 -6.20
CA ILE A 281 1.83 6.50 -6.83
C ILE A 281 3.21 6.38 -7.50
N THR A 282 3.29 6.77 -8.77
CA THR A 282 4.55 6.72 -9.51
C THR A 282 5.51 7.83 -9.06
N GLU A 283 6.80 7.61 -9.20
CA GLU A 283 7.81 8.63 -8.92
C GLU A 283 7.60 9.90 -9.76
N LYS A 284 7.18 9.75 -11.01
CA LYS A 284 6.81 10.89 -11.87
C LYS A 284 5.71 11.74 -11.24
N THR A 285 4.67 11.10 -10.69
CA THR A 285 3.56 11.81 -10.03
C THR A 285 4.04 12.53 -8.77
N TYR A 286 4.92 11.92 -7.97
CA TYR A 286 5.52 12.60 -6.82
C TYR A 286 6.34 13.82 -7.25
N ASN A 287 7.14 13.71 -8.29
CA ASN A 287 7.91 14.83 -8.82
C ASN A 287 7.02 16.00 -9.25
N GLU A 288 5.90 15.72 -9.92
CA GLU A 288 4.90 16.72 -10.28
C GLU A 288 4.29 17.40 -9.03
N TRP A 289 4.02 16.65 -7.98
CA TRP A 289 3.51 17.21 -6.72
C TRP A 289 4.55 18.06 -6.01
N PHE A 290 5.81 17.61 -5.95
CA PHE A 290 6.89 18.36 -5.31
C PHE A 290 7.18 19.68 -6.05
N GLN A 291 7.15 19.68 -7.38
CA GLN A 291 7.24 20.93 -8.18
C GLN A 291 6.10 21.90 -7.87
N LYS A 292 4.86 21.41 -7.72
CA LYS A 292 3.73 22.25 -7.31
C LYS A 292 3.89 22.78 -5.87
N LEU A 293 4.45 21.96 -4.98
CA LEU A 293 4.77 22.36 -3.60
C LEU A 293 5.90 23.41 -3.55
N GLU A 294 6.87 23.38 -4.44
CA GLU A 294 7.96 24.37 -4.56
C GLU A 294 7.48 25.69 -5.19
N GLY A 295 6.45 25.64 -6.03
CA GLY A 295 5.90 26.80 -6.72
C GLY A 295 5.10 27.75 -5.82
N ASN A 296 4.67 28.89 -6.35
CA ASN A 296 3.92 29.94 -5.64
C ASN A 296 2.41 29.67 -5.53
N LEU A 297 1.96 28.44 -5.75
CA LEU A 297 0.54 28.11 -5.68
C LEU A 297 0.04 28.23 -4.23
N THR A 298 -0.98 29.03 -4.04
CA THR A 298 -1.63 29.21 -2.74
C THR A 298 -2.59 28.10 -2.40
N GLN A 299 -3.28 27.55 -3.39
CA GLN A 299 -4.20 26.40 -3.22
C GLN A 299 -4.21 25.55 -4.50
N CYS A 300 -4.09 24.24 -4.36
CA CYS A 300 -4.16 23.29 -5.46
C CYS A 300 -4.51 21.89 -4.93
N THR A 301 -5.49 21.23 -5.56
CA THR A 301 -5.73 19.80 -5.31
C THR A 301 -4.75 18.99 -6.16
N LEU A 302 -4.00 18.13 -5.49
CA LEU A 302 -2.99 17.25 -6.12
C LEU A 302 -3.58 15.92 -6.53
N TYR A 303 -4.43 15.35 -5.67
CA TYR A 303 -4.98 14.02 -5.86
C TYR A 303 -6.32 13.87 -5.14
N THR A 304 -7.25 13.13 -5.73
CA THR A 304 -8.55 12.83 -5.13
C THR A 304 -8.90 11.36 -5.38
N THR A 305 -9.35 10.69 -4.33
CA THR A 305 -9.95 9.36 -4.38
C THR A 305 -11.35 9.41 -3.79
N ASP A 306 -12.06 8.29 -3.80
CA ASP A 306 -13.38 8.20 -3.15
C ASP A 306 -13.32 8.49 -1.65
N LYS A 307 -12.18 8.20 -1.01
CA LYS A 307 -11.98 8.32 0.44
C LYS A 307 -11.12 9.50 0.88
N TRP A 308 -10.20 9.98 0.02
CA TRP A 308 -9.15 10.93 0.41
C TRP A 308 -8.96 12.05 -0.61
N ILE A 309 -8.67 13.24 -0.09
CA ILE A 309 -8.23 14.41 -0.87
C ILE A 309 -6.85 14.82 -0.38
N ILE A 310 -5.93 15.08 -1.33
CA ILE A 310 -4.60 15.60 -1.07
C ILE A 310 -4.50 16.96 -1.74
N HIS A 311 -4.22 18.00 -0.97
CA HIS A 311 -4.16 19.34 -1.50
C HIS A 311 -3.11 20.24 -0.80
N ILE A 312 -2.69 21.28 -1.51
CA ILE A 312 -1.89 22.38 -1.00
C ILE A 312 -2.86 23.47 -0.54
N ALA A 313 -2.64 24.02 0.64
CA ALA A 313 -3.39 25.15 1.16
C ALA A 313 -2.43 26.12 1.86
N TYR A 314 -2.06 27.18 1.17
CA TYR A 314 -1.10 28.20 1.61
C TYR A 314 0.26 27.58 1.99
N ASP A 315 0.65 27.63 3.27
CA ASP A 315 1.85 27.05 3.84
C ASP A 315 1.69 25.58 4.30
N LYS A 316 0.54 24.97 4.00
CA LYS A 316 0.19 23.62 4.46
C LYS A 316 0.03 22.66 3.28
N PHE A 317 0.51 21.46 3.48
CA PHE A 317 0.25 20.28 2.67
C PHE A 317 -0.70 19.37 3.46
N ILE A 318 -1.88 19.07 2.92
CA ILE A 318 -2.97 18.46 3.67
C ILE A 318 -3.45 17.20 2.98
N ILE A 319 -3.58 16.13 3.78
CA ILE A 319 -4.25 14.89 3.40
C ILE A 319 -5.47 14.76 4.29
N MET A 320 -6.66 14.69 3.72
CA MET A 320 -7.90 14.62 4.49
C MET A 320 -8.89 13.66 3.86
N ALA A 321 -9.80 13.14 4.69
CA ALA A 321 -10.89 12.31 4.20
C ALA A 321 -11.78 13.09 3.22
N ASN A 322 -12.17 12.42 2.15
CA ASN A 322 -13.09 12.96 1.16
C ASN A 322 -14.53 12.67 1.60
N TYR A 323 -15.05 13.53 2.42
CA TYR A 323 -16.46 13.47 2.79
C TYR A 323 -17.27 14.26 1.77
N ASP A 324 -17.96 13.60 0.89
CA ASP A 324 -19.01 14.21 0.07
C ASP A 324 -20.28 14.36 0.93
N VAL A 325 -20.16 15.17 2.01
CA VAL A 325 -21.30 15.46 2.89
C VAL A 325 -22.17 16.47 2.18
N LYS A 326 -23.23 16.00 1.55
CA LYS A 326 -24.30 16.87 1.08
C LYS A 326 -25.00 17.48 2.30
N HIS A 327 -24.66 18.70 2.65
CA HIS A 327 -25.36 19.45 3.67
C HIS A 327 -26.68 19.97 3.09
N PHE A 328 -27.79 19.37 3.52
CA PHE A 328 -29.12 19.86 3.18
C PHE A 328 -29.44 21.14 3.94
N PRO A 329 -30.14 22.11 3.34
CA PRO A 329 -30.59 23.28 4.05
C PRO A 329 -31.49 22.91 5.24
N ILE A 330 -31.27 23.56 6.37
CA ILE A 330 -32.12 23.41 7.55
C ILE A 330 -32.96 24.72 7.70
N GLN A 331 -34.25 24.56 7.86
CA GLN A 331 -35.15 25.69 8.16
C GLN A 331 -35.42 25.75 9.67
N ILE A 332 -35.19 26.89 10.26
CA ILE A 332 -35.39 27.18 11.68
C ILE A 332 -36.59 28.15 11.81
N THR A 333 -37.58 27.78 12.61
CA THR A 333 -38.82 28.55 12.82
C THR A 333 -38.96 29.08 14.23
N HIS A 334 -38.09 28.68 15.14
CA HIS A 334 -38.16 29.09 16.57
C HIS A 334 -36.77 29.14 17.20
N PRO A 335 -36.58 29.85 18.32
CA PRO A 335 -35.33 29.83 19.07
C PRO A 335 -34.92 28.44 19.53
N GLY A 336 -33.62 28.18 19.63
CA GLY A 336 -33.07 26.88 20.05
C GLY A 336 -31.62 26.68 19.61
N ILE A 337 -31.09 25.51 19.94
CA ILE A 337 -29.72 25.08 19.55
C ILE A 337 -29.83 24.16 18.38
N TYR A 338 -29.11 24.48 17.32
CA TYR A 338 -29.09 23.73 16.05
C TYR A 338 -27.68 23.35 15.66
N ASN A 339 -27.52 22.16 15.07
CA ASN A 339 -26.23 21.69 14.56
C ASN A 339 -26.24 21.67 13.03
N TYR A 340 -25.20 22.24 12.43
CA TYR A 340 -24.98 22.22 10.99
C TYR A 340 -23.51 21.95 10.69
N SER A 341 -23.22 20.80 10.08
CA SER A 341 -21.83 20.35 9.89
C SER A 341 -21.08 20.30 11.23
N HIS A 342 -19.95 20.98 11.32
CA HIS A 342 -19.14 21.11 12.53
C HIS A 342 -19.47 22.39 13.34
N TYR A 343 -20.64 22.97 13.13
CA TYR A 343 -21.04 24.20 13.81
C TYR A 343 -22.27 23.96 14.68
N GLN A 344 -22.23 24.52 15.88
CA GLN A 344 -23.39 24.67 16.75
C GLN A 344 -23.86 26.12 16.70
N ILE A 345 -25.14 26.30 16.45
CA ILE A 345 -25.78 27.59 16.28
C ILE A 345 -26.87 27.71 17.35
N ASP A 346 -26.73 28.67 18.23
CA ASP A 346 -27.67 28.96 19.30
C ASP A 346 -28.44 30.26 18.97
N VAL A 347 -29.75 30.12 18.71
CA VAL A 347 -30.66 31.22 18.42
C VAL A 347 -31.48 31.51 19.69
N LYS A 348 -31.28 32.65 20.32
CA LYS A 348 -31.91 33.03 21.57
C LYS A 348 -33.36 33.48 21.39
N HIS A 349 -34.10 33.53 22.51
CA HIS A 349 -35.52 33.92 22.54
C HIS A 349 -35.78 35.40 22.18
N ASP A 350 -34.77 36.25 22.28
CA ASP A 350 -34.82 37.67 21.90
C ASP A 350 -34.57 37.91 20.41
N PHE A 351 -34.38 36.85 19.62
CA PHE A 351 -34.28 36.99 18.17
C PHE A 351 -35.58 37.49 17.57
N PRO A 352 -35.54 38.51 16.66
CA PRO A 352 -36.74 39.14 16.12
C PRO A 352 -37.67 38.16 15.41
N ALA A 353 -38.93 38.06 15.87
CA ALA A 353 -39.89 37.09 15.32
C ALA A 353 -40.19 37.30 13.83
N GLY A 354 -40.11 38.53 13.32
CA GLY A 354 -40.33 38.86 11.90
C GLY A 354 -39.20 38.44 10.96
N ASP A 355 -38.05 38.01 11.51
CA ASP A 355 -36.90 37.55 10.72
C ASP A 355 -36.87 36.01 10.56
N PHE A 356 -37.82 35.28 11.20
CA PHE A 356 -38.08 33.87 10.94
C PHE A 356 -38.94 33.65 9.68
N PRO A 357 -38.78 32.57 8.92
CA PRO A 357 -37.86 31.44 9.18
C PRO A 357 -36.41 31.77 8.80
N LEU A 358 -35.45 31.22 9.58
CA LEU A 358 -34.07 31.23 9.20
C LEU A 358 -33.75 29.97 8.34
N VAL A 359 -32.94 30.15 7.31
CA VAL A 359 -32.43 29.05 6.53
C VAL A 359 -30.92 28.95 6.73
N ILE A 360 -30.44 27.81 7.23
CA ILE A 360 -29.02 27.49 7.29
C ILE A 360 -28.68 26.59 6.07
N ARG A 361 -27.75 27.00 5.27
CA ARG A 361 -27.35 26.33 4.06
C ARG A 361 -25.86 26.48 3.78
N THR A 362 -25.31 25.75 2.80
CA THR A 362 -24.00 26.03 2.23
C THR A 362 -24.04 27.30 1.38
N ARG A 363 -22.86 27.88 1.14
CA ARG A 363 -22.71 29.01 0.22
C ARG A 363 -23.21 28.66 -1.18
N ARG A 364 -23.67 29.69 -1.92
CA ARG A 364 -24.04 29.64 -3.34
C ARG A 364 -23.19 30.64 -4.12
N ASP A 365 -23.03 30.40 -5.40
CA ASP A 365 -22.32 31.36 -6.25
C ASP A 365 -23.10 32.66 -6.34
N GLY A 366 -22.38 33.78 -6.15
CA GLY A 366 -22.99 35.11 -6.13
C GLY A 366 -23.44 35.59 -4.77
N ASP A 367 -23.42 34.78 -3.69
CA ASP A 367 -23.77 35.20 -2.33
C ASP A 367 -22.99 36.42 -1.88
N LYS A 368 -23.74 37.44 -1.39
CA LYS A 368 -23.21 38.73 -0.86
C LYS A 368 -23.88 39.03 0.45
N PHE A 369 -23.15 39.61 1.39
CA PHE A 369 -23.66 40.09 2.66
C PHE A 369 -23.35 41.58 2.83
N GLU A 370 -24.15 42.26 3.63
CA GLU A 370 -24.02 43.69 3.93
C GLU A 370 -22.87 43.91 4.91
N LEU A 371 -22.06 44.93 4.71
CA LEU A 371 -20.97 45.27 5.63
C LEU A 371 -21.49 45.97 6.88
N ASN A 372 -21.04 45.52 8.06
CA ASN A 372 -21.39 46.14 9.32
C ASN A 372 -20.82 47.57 9.40
N GLY A 373 -21.69 48.56 9.61
CA GLY A 373 -21.30 49.97 9.81
C GLY A 373 -20.78 50.69 8.56
N MET A 374 -20.94 50.12 7.37
CA MET A 374 -20.55 50.74 6.09
C MET A 374 -21.62 50.48 5.04
N GLU A 375 -21.78 51.42 4.10
CA GLU A 375 -22.59 51.15 2.91
C GLU A 375 -21.85 50.20 1.97
N GLY A 376 -22.52 49.12 1.55
CA GLY A 376 -22.02 48.23 0.55
C GLY A 376 -22.14 46.74 0.89
N HIS A 377 -21.82 45.89 -0.10
CA HIS A 377 -21.91 44.44 0.00
C HIS A 377 -20.56 43.80 -0.31
N LYS A 378 -20.23 42.74 0.42
CA LYS A 378 -19.03 41.92 0.16
C LYS A 378 -19.46 40.51 -0.27
N LYS A 379 -18.77 39.95 -1.29
CA LYS A 379 -19.00 38.56 -1.69
C LYS A 379 -18.49 37.63 -0.61
N ILE A 380 -19.24 36.56 -0.30
CA ILE A 380 -18.78 35.49 0.62
C ILE A 380 -17.48 34.89 0.13
N SER A 381 -17.33 34.68 -1.18
CA SER A 381 -16.07 34.12 -1.76
C SER A 381 -14.84 34.98 -1.40
N ARG A 382 -15.00 36.30 -1.34
CA ARG A 382 -13.92 37.22 -0.94
C ARG A 382 -13.63 37.14 0.56
N LEU A 383 -14.68 37.08 1.41
CA LEU A 383 -14.53 36.87 2.84
C LEU A 383 -13.72 35.61 3.14
N LEU A 384 -14.07 34.50 2.49
CA LEU A 384 -13.39 33.22 2.69
C LEU A 384 -11.92 33.22 2.24
N ILE A 385 -11.60 33.99 1.19
CA ILE A 385 -10.22 34.21 0.74
C ILE A 385 -9.44 35.05 1.75
N ASP A 386 -10.01 36.16 2.21
CA ASP A 386 -9.36 37.06 3.15
C ASP A 386 -9.05 36.37 4.50
N HIS A 387 -9.93 35.47 4.94
CA HIS A 387 -9.73 34.62 6.12
C HIS A 387 -8.95 33.31 5.85
N LYS A 388 -8.38 33.15 4.63
CA LYS A 388 -7.56 32.00 4.23
C LYS A 388 -8.27 30.64 4.40
N ILE A 389 -9.60 30.60 4.27
CA ILE A 389 -10.37 29.35 4.37
C ILE A 389 -10.05 28.48 3.16
N VAL A 390 -9.64 27.22 3.41
CA VAL A 390 -9.29 26.28 2.36
C VAL A 390 -10.51 25.84 1.56
N GLN A 391 -10.33 25.55 0.27
CA GLN A 391 -11.41 25.25 -0.67
C GLN A 391 -12.33 24.11 -0.18
N SER A 392 -11.77 23.06 0.41
CA SER A 392 -12.48 21.89 0.95
C SER A 392 -13.39 22.23 2.15
N GLU A 393 -13.05 23.26 2.93
CA GLU A 393 -13.80 23.68 4.10
C GLU A 393 -14.88 24.72 3.76
N ARG A 394 -14.76 25.40 2.60
CA ARG A 394 -15.70 26.48 2.21
C ARG A 394 -17.14 26.02 2.07
N ASN A 395 -17.36 24.77 1.69
CA ASN A 395 -18.71 24.22 1.54
C ASN A 395 -19.28 23.63 2.84
N GLN A 396 -18.52 23.65 3.93
CA GLN A 396 -18.94 23.18 5.23
C GLN A 396 -19.37 24.36 6.15
N LEU A 397 -19.00 25.59 5.80
CA LEU A 397 -19.43 26.76 6.58
C LEU A 397 -20.93 27.03 6.42
N PRO A 398 -21.67 27.21 7.53
CA PRO A 398 -23.08 27.61 7.50
C PRO A 398 -23.22 29.03 7.00
N VAL A 399 -24.10 29.24 6.05
CA VAL A 399 -24.62 30.57 5.66
C VAL A 399 -26.02 30.65 6.15
N MET A 400 -26.30 31.61 7.06
CA MET A 400 -27.63 31.86 7.61
C MET A 400 -28.32 32.98 6.85
N VAL A 401 -29.56 32.70 6.46
CA VAL A 401 -30.40 33.62 5.68
C VAL A 401 -31.72 33.83 6.44
N ASN A 402 -32.16 35.09 6.57
CA ASN A 402 -33.44 35.43 7.22
C ASN A 402 -34.63 35.33 6.25
N ALA A 403 -35.82 35.64 6.78
CA ALA A 403 -37.06 35.61 5.99
C ALA A 403 -37.07 36.60 4.80
N GLN A 404 -36.30 37.66 4.86
CA GLN A 404 -36.12 38.64 3.79
C GLN A 404 -35.06 38.26 2.77
N ASN A 405 -34.55 37.04 2.85
CA ASN A 405 -33.49 36.51 2.01
C ASN A 405 -32.15 37.26 2.15
N GLU A 406 -31.91 37.90 3.29
CA GLU A 406 -30.64 38.53 3.61
C GLU A 406 -29.71 37.56 4.30
N ILE A 407 -28.41 37.59 3.95
CA ILE A 407 -27.37 36.81 4.63
C ILE A 407 -27.01 37.52 5.93
N ILE A 408 -27.36 36.91 7.05
CA ILE A 408 -27.16 37.45 8.40
C ILE A 408 -25.92 36.89 9.11
N ALA A 409 -25.43 35.71 8.70
CA ALA A 409 -24.21 35.13 9.24
C ALA A 409 -23.50 34.24 8.24
N VAL A 410 -22.17 34.11 8.37
CA VAL A 410 -21.29 33.18 7.59
C VAL A 410 -20.33 32.52 8.55
N GLY A 411 -20.66 31.29 9.00
CA GLY A 411 -19.89 30.59 10.03
C GLY A 411 -19.62 31.51 11.24
N THR A 412 -18.38 31.41 11.75
CA THR A 412 -17.86 32.31 12.79
C THR A 412 -17.19 33.57 12.22
N LEU A 413 -17.20 33.76 10.88
CA LEU A 413 -16.45 34.83 10.19
C LEU A 413 -17.22 36.13 10.07
N TYR A 414 -18.53 36.07 10.06
CA TYR A 414 -19.41 37.23 9.92
C TYR A 414 -20.73 36.97 10.62
N LEU A 415 -21.17 37.98 11.39
CA LEU A 415 -22.50 38.08 11.95
C LEU A 415 -22.96 39.54 11.82
N LYS A 416 -24.19 39.78 11.33
CA LYS A 416 -24.76 41.13 11.21
C LYS A 416 -25.00 41.70 12.61
N ASN A 417 -24.53 42.94 12.89
CA ASN A 417 -24.58 43.58 14.22
C ASN A 417 -25.96 43.51 14.90
N LYS A 418 -27.03 43.61 14.11
CA LYS A 418 -28.41 43.47 14.60
C LYS A 418 -28.65 42.21 15.44
N TYR A 419 -27.89 41.13 15.21
CA TYR A 419 -28.11 39.79 15.79
C TYR A 419 -27.00 39.34 16.75
N GLU A 420 -26.05 40.21 17.11
CA GLU A 420 -24.90 39.85 17.96
C GLU A 420 -25.30 39.33 19.35
N GLN A 421 -26.44 39.79 19.89
CA GLN A 421 -26.91 39.35 21.20
C GLN A 421 -27.80 38.10 21.11
N SER A 422 -28.40 37.82 19.95
CA SER A 422 -29.42 36.80 19.79
C SER A 422 -28.95 35.57 19.01
N ILE A 423 -27.77 35.60 18.36
CA ILE A 423 -27.20 34.47 17.65
C ILE A 423 -25.77 34.21 18.09
N PHE A 424 -25.46 32.96 18.47
CA PHE A 424 -24.13 32.53 18.82
C PHE A 424 -23.73 31.31 17.95
N ILE A 425 -22.62 31.42 17.22
CA ILE A 425 -22.11 30.37 16.36
C ILE A 425 -20.78 29.89 16.91
N ARG A 426 -20.67 28.59 17.18
CA ARG A 426 -19.45 27.96 17.67
C ARG A 426 -19.02 26.87 16.71
N TYR A 427 -17.71 26.83 16.41
CA TYR A 427 -17.10 25.72 15.72
C TYR A 427 -16.82 24.60 16.73
N MET A 428 -17.32 23.39 16.45
CA MET A 428 -17.23 22.23 17.34
C MET A 428 -16.15 21.22 16.86
N GLY A 429 -15.48 21.52 15.75
CA GLY A 429 -14.28 20.80 15.32
C GLY A 429 -13.06 21.23 16.15
N GLU A 430 -12.06 20.38 16.28
CA GLU A 430 -10.77 20.78 16.89
C GLU A 430 -10.05 21.77 15.97
N GLU A 431 -9.49 22.82 16.57
CA GLU A 431 -8.57 23.75 15.92
C GLU A 431 -7.25 23.05 15.51
#